data_c0d19528a70778989da4a8fcb7088781
#
_entry.id   c0d19528a70778989da4a8fcb7088781
#
_cell.length_a   1.000
_cell.length_b   1.000
_cell.length_c   1.000
_cell.angle_alpha   90.00
_cell.angle_beta   90.00
_cell.angle_gamma   90.00
#
_symmetry.space_group_name_H-M   'P 1'
#
loop_
_entity.id
_entity.type
_entity.pdbx_description
1 polymer ?
#
loop_
_entity_poly.entity_id
_entity_poly.type
_entity_poly.pdbx_seq_one_letter_code
_entity_poly.pdbx_strand_id
1 'polypeptide(L)'
;MQKKQQSGSSWTGYAGLFLGIILIVYLFSQIDLRSAIGRISKIGFSSALILLPYLALHLLETFTWMKLFPRSITAIPFFKLLKIQVITETVSMTLPAGVAVGEPLRPFLCYRFLKIPLPAGVASVAIRKLMLGVSQGLYTLFGAVAGFSLLQKASVQMLGFEGLGYIMVATGTVIFLFFLLLLMLLLNGKAAHNLHGFLMRIPFKRIKAWLITRESGFLDTDEELKSYRGPFTLRLFMVMLYYIVAWSTLAVESYIILTLLGVHISFFQVLAIDTAITILRALFFFIPSGLGVQDLGYLAFFQALGIQDFLAYGAAFVLLRRFKEVLWYAAGYGVMFFSGVHLRDAEGATERES
;
A
#
# COMPACT_ATOMS: atom_id res chain seq x y z
N MET A 1 -15.38 -25.38 -26.01
CA MET A 1 -13.94 -25.11 -26.05
C MET A 1 -13.65 -23.73 -25.48
N GLN A 2 -13.75 -23.55 -24.14
CA GLN A 2 -13.56 -22.26 -23.46
C GLN A 2 -12.83 -22.48 -22.12
N LYS A 3 -11.55 -22.82 -22.15
CA LYS A 3 -10.77 -23.01 -20.90
C LYS A 3 -9.25 -22.82 -21.11
N LYS A 4 -8.80 -21.74 -21.78
CA LYS A 4 -7.35 -21.59 -22.00
C LYS A 4 -6.84 -20.15 -22.11
N GLN A 5 -7.37 -19.17 -21.33
CA GLN A 5 -6.78 -17.81 -21.37
C GLN A 5 -6.75 -17.06 -20.02
N GLN A 6 -6.95 -17.76 -18.89
CA GLN A 6 -6.78 -17.15 -17.55
C GLN A 6 -5.48 -17.53 -16.83
N SER A 7 -4.53 -18.22 -17.47
CA SER A 7 -3.38 -18.80 -16.77
C SER A 7 -2.16 -17.87 -16.56
N GLY A 8 -2.10 -16.74 -17.23
CA GLY A 8 -0.90 -15.87 -17.15
C GLY A 8 -0.80 -15.02 -15.86
N SER A 9 -1.92 -14.47 -15.39
CA SER A 9 -1.95 -13.57 -14.21
C SER A 9 -1.83 -14.32 -12.88
N SER A 10 -2.36 -15.54 -12.81
CA SER A 10 -2.28 -16.36 -11.59
C SER A 10 -0.86 -16.90 -11.35
N TRP A 11 -0.12 -17.21 -12.40
CA TRP A 11 1.21 -17.84 -12.28
C TRP A 11 2.25 -16.90 -11.66
N THR A 12 2.28 -15.62 -12.05
CA THR A 12 3.18 -14.61 -11.45
C THR A 12 2.89 -14.38 -9.98
N GLY A 13 1.61 -14.40 -9.59
CA GLY A 13 1.21 -14.27 -8.20
C GLY A 13 1.61 -15.48 -7.35
N TYR A 14 1.41 -16.71 -7.85
CA TYR A 14 1.86 -17.92 -7.16
C TYR A 14 3.39 -18.02 -7.10
N ALA A 15 4.10 -17.60 -8.15
CA ALA A 15 5.56 -17.52 -8.13
C ALA A 15 6.06 -16.52 -7.07
N GLY A 16 5.40 -15.35 -6.95
CA GLY A 16 5.71 -14.37 -5.90
C GLY A 16 5.45 -14.90 -4.49
N LEU A 17 4.33 -15.59 -4.27
CA LEU A 17 4.03 -16.23 -3.00
C LEU A 17 5.06 -17.31 -2.66
N PHE A 18 5.41 -18.16 -3.63
CA PHE A 18 6.40 -19.22 -3.45
C PHE A 18 7.79 -18.64 -3.11
N LEU A 19 8.22 -17.61 -3.85
CA LEU A 19 9.46 -16.90 -3.56
C LEU A 19 9.43 -16.29 -2.14
N GLY A 20 8.34 -15.65 -1.76
CA GLY A 20 8.17 -15.08 -0.41
C GLY A 20 8.27 -16.14 0.68
N ILE A 21 7.66 -17.31 0.48
CA ILE A 21 7.77 -18.45 1.42
C ILE A 21 9.21 -18.93 1.51
N ILE A 22 9.91 -19.10 0.38
CA ILE A 22 11.33 -19.51 0.38
C ILE A 22 12.17 -18.51 1.18
N LEU A 23 11.99 -17.21 0.94
CA LEU A 23 12.74 -16.17 1.66
C LEU A 23 12.46 -16.19 3.16
N ILE A 24 11.20 -16.44 3.57
CA ILE A 24 10.85 -16.58 4.99
C ILE A 24 11.46 -17.83 5.60
N VAL A 25 11.38 -18.99 4.91
CA VAL A 25 11.98 -20.23 5.38
C VAL A 25 13.51 -20.05 5.50
N TYR A 26 14.14 -19.45 4.50
CA TYR A 26 15.56 -19.12 4.58
C TYR A 26 15.86 -18.20 5.77
N LEU A 27 15.10 -17.15 5.97
CA LEU A 27 15.23 -16.25 7.10
C LEU A 27 15.18 -17.02 8.43
N PHE A 28 14.12 -17.81 8.63
CA PHE A 28 13.93 -18.58 9.87
C PHE A 28 14.97 -19.69 10.07
N SER A 29 15.59 -20.20 9.01
CA SER A 29 16.70 -21.16 9.12
C SER A 29 17.98 -20.53 9.64
N GLN A 30 18.16 -19.22 9.51
CA GLN A 30 19.34 -18.47 9.99
C GLN A 30 19.17 -17.93 11.42
N ILE A 31 18.00 -18.09 12.02
CA ILE A 31 17.60 -17.41 13.26
C ILE A 31 17.43 -18.42 14.39
N ASP A 32 17.92 -18.07 15.58
CA ASP A 32 17.53 -18.72 16.82
C ASP A 32 16.13 -18.24 17.27
N LEU A 33 15.11 -18.98 16.85
CA LEU A 33 13.72 -18.72 17.22
C LEU A 33 13.50 -18.71 18.73
N ARG A 34 14.25 -19.54 19.48
CA ARG A 34 14.14 -19.60 20.94
C ARG A 34 14.59 -18.31 21.59
N SER A 35 15.69 -17.75 21.13
CA SER A 35 16.17 -16.43 21.56
C SER A 35 15.19 -15.31 21.20
N ALA A 36 14.64 -15.31 19.99
CA ALA A 36 13.66 -14.33 19.54
C ALA A 36 12.37 -14.37 20.39
N ILE A 37 11.81 -15.55 20.61
CA ILE A 37 10.62 -15.75 21.46
C ILE A 37 10.90 -15.33 22.91
N GLY A 38 12.09 -15.64 23.43
CA GLY A 38 12.51 -15.21 24.77
C GLY A 38 12.58 -13.69 24.93
N ARG A 39 12.94 -12.95 23.87
CA ARG A 39 12.90 -11.47 23.85
C ARG A 39 11.46 -10.96 23.84
N ILE A 40 10.60 -11.55 22.99
CA ILE A 40 9.18 -11.17 22.89
C ILE A 40 8.45 -11.43 24.21
N SER A 41 8.71 -12.55 24.88
CA SER A 41 8.06 -12.87 26.15
C SER A 41 8.34 -11.84 27.25
N LYS A 42 9.52 -11.19 27.22
CA LYS A 42 9.85 -10.10 28.15
C LYS A 42 9.05 -8.82 27.94
N ILE A 43 8.55 -8.57 26.73
CA ILE A 43 7.72 -7.40 26.42
C ILE A 43 6.32 -7.55 27.05
N GLY A 44 5.82 -8.78 27.13
CA GLY A 44 4.53 -9.08 27.73
C GLY A 44 3.37 -8.35 27.04
N PHE A 45 2.43 -7.83 27.84
CA PHE A 45 1.22 -7.16 27.34
C PHE A 45 1.51 -5.86 26.57
N SER A 46 2.68 -5.23 26.77
CA SER A 46 3.05 -4.01 26.02
C SER A 46 3.17 -4.26 24.50
N SER A 47 3.31 -5.54 24.10
CA SER A 47 3.26 -5.91 22.67
C SER A 47 1.93 -5.51 21.99
N ALA A 48 0.84 -5.32 22.72
CA ALA A 48 -0.42 -4.85 22.17
C ALA A 48 -0.32 -3.42 21.57
N LEU A 49 0.63 -2.60 22.02
CA LEU A 49 0.88 -1.27 21.47
C LEU A 49 1.22 -1.28 19.98
N ILE A 50 1.77 -2.37 19.45
CA ILE A 50 2.11 -2.51 18.03
C ILE A 50 0.87 -2.49 17.12
N LEU A 51 -0.32 -2.72 17.66
CA LEU A 51 -1.58 -2.70 16.90
C LEU A 51 -2.07 -1.27 16.64
N LEU A 52 -1.70 -0.31 17.48
CA LEU A 52 -2.23 1.06 17.42
C LEU A 52 -1.82 1.84 16.17
N PRO A 53 -0.55 1.81 15.69
CA PRO A 53 -0.17 2.56 14.49
C PRO A 53 -0.92 2.10 13.24
N TYR A 54 -1.18 0.81 13.11
CA TYR A 54 -1.93 0.28 11.96
C TYR A 54 -3.43 0.62 12.04
N LEU A 55 -4.00 0.66 13.24
CA LEU A 55 -5.34 1.21 13.46
C LEU A 55 -5.39 2.69 13.05
N ALA A 56 -4.42 3.48 13.51
CA ALA A 56 -4.32 4.90 13.15
C ALA A 56 -4.18 5.08 11.63
N LEU A 57 -3.40 4.24 10.95
CA LEU A 57 -3.30 4.22 9.50
C LEU A 57 -4.68 4.07 8.84
N HIS A 58 -5.46 3.06 9.21
CA HIS A 58 -6.79 2.84 8.64
C HIS A 58 -7.76 3.99 8.89
N LEU A 59 -7.73 4.57 10.09
CA LEU A 59 -8.57 5.73 10.44
C LEU A 59 -8.18 6.96 9.62
N LEU A 60 -6.88 7.27 9.53
CA LEU A 60 -6.35 8.39 8.77
C LEU A 60 -6.61 8.23 7.26
N GLU A 61 -6.35 7.06 6.69
CA GLU A 61 -6.62 6.80 5.28
C GLU A 61 -8.11 6.91 4.95
N THR A 62 -8.98 6.39 5.81
CA THR A 62 -10.43 6.51 5.63
C THR A 62 -10.90 7.96 5.71
N PHE A 63 -10.45 8.69 6.72
CA PHE A 63 -10.75 10.12 6.88
C PHE A 63 -10.27 10.92 5.67
N THR A 64 -9.07 10.64 5.20
CA THR A 64 -8.47 11.31 4.05
C THR A 64 -9.22 10.97 2.77
N TRP A 65 -9.56 9.69 2.57
CA TRP A 65 -10.33 9.26 1.40
C TRP A 65 -11.74 9.88 1.38
N MET A 66 -12.40 9.99 2.53
CA MET A 66 -13.70 10.66 2.65
C MET A 66 -13.67 12.09 2.09
N LYS A 67 -12.53 12.78 2.22
CA LYS A 67 -12.33 14.13 1.66
C LYS A 67 -12.07 14.14 0.14
N LEU A 68 -11.87 12.99 -0.47
CA LEU A 68 -11.59 12.85 -1.91
C LEU A 68 -12.81 12.46 -2.73
N PHE A 69 -13.99 12.40 -2.16
CA PHE A 69 -15.20 12.23 -2.96
C PHE A 69 -15.62 13.55 -3.62
N PRO A 70 -16.22 13.49 -4.83
CA PRO A 70 -16.76 14.64 -5.50
C PRO A 70 -17.74 15.41 -4.61
N ARG A 71 -17.92 16.71 -4.89
CA ARG A 71 -18.86 17.57 -4.13
C ARG A 71 -20.32 17.16 -4.27
N SER A 72 -20.67 16.44 -5.32
CA SER A 72 -21.98 15.83 -5.53
C SER A 72 -22.36 14.86 -4.43
N ILE A 73 -21.36 14.29 -3.72
CA ILE A 73 -21.55 13.33 -2.63
C ILE A 73 -21.40 14.06 -1.29
N THR A 74 -22.52 14.37 -0.65
CA THR A 74 -22.56 15.25 0.53
C THR A 74 -22.43 14.52 1.87
N ALA A 75 -22.87 13.26 1.98
CA ALA A 75 -22.91 12.52 3.23
C ALA A 75 -22.30 11.13 3.08
N ILE A 76 -21.10 10.94 3.61
CA ILE A 76 -20.41 9.65 3.60
C ILE A 76 -20.29 9.17 5.05
N PRO A 77 -20.98 8.08 5.46
CA PRO A 77 -20.83 7.52 6.79
C PRO A 77 -19.42 6.94 6.98
N PHE A 78 -18.66 7.53 7.91
CA PHE A 78 -17.25 7.19 8.16
C PHE A 78 -17.05 5.69 8.40
N PHE A 79 -17.84 5.07 9.28
CA PHE A 79 -17.66 3.65 9.62
C PHE A 79 -17.99 2.70 8.45
N LYS A 80 -18.90 3.08 7.55
CA LYS A 80 -19.16 2.30 6.33
C LYS A 80 -17.99 2.40 5.37
N LEU A 81 -17.37 3.59 5.24
CA LEU A 81 -16.19 3.78 4.42
C LEU A 81 -14.97 3.09 5.03
N LEU A 82 -14.79 3.13 6.36
CA LEU A 82 -13.75 2.40 7.09
C LEU A 82 -13.87 0.88 6.86
N LYS A 83 -15.09 0.36 6.88
CA LYS A 83 -15.33 -1.04 6.55
C LYS A 83 -14.85 -1.39 5.13
N ILE A 84 -15.16 -0.56 4.15
CA ILE A 84 -14.68 -0.74 2.77
C ILE A 84 -13.15 -0.67 2.72
N GLN A 85 -12.54 0.30 3.40
CA GLN A 85 -11.09 0.44 3.48
C GLN A 85 -10.42 -0.81 4.03
N VAL A 86 -10.91 -1.35 5.16
CA VAL A 86 -10.34 -2.53 5.81
C VAL A 86 -10.48 -3.77 4.93
N ILE A 87 -11.65 -4.01 4.33
CA ILE A 87 -11.88 -5.16 3.43
C ILE A 87 -10.93 -5.09 2.23
N THR A 88 -10.88 -3.96 1.55
CA THR A 88 -10.11 -3.83 0.31
C THR A 88 -8.60 -3.85 0.56
N GLU A 89 -8.14 -3.30 1.69
CA GLU A 89 -6.74 -3.37 2.10
C GLU A 89 -6.33 -4.80 2.40
N THR A 90 -7.16 -5.54 3.15
CA THR A 90 -6.91 -6.96 3.45
C THR A 90 -6.79 -7.79 2.16
N VAL A 91 -7.71 -7.62 1.22
CA VAL A 91 -7.66 -8.29 -0.09
C VAL A 91 -6.39 -7.90 -0.86
N SER A 92 -6.04 -6.59 -0.87
CA SER A 92 -4.87 -6.09 -1.58
C SER A 92 -3.56 -6.63 -1.02
N MET A 93 -3.48 -6.87 0.29
CA MET A 93 -2.24 -7.30 0.95
C MET A 93 -2.06 -8.82 1.00
N THR A 94 -3.15 -9.58 1.00
CA THR A 94 -3.07 -11.04 1.20
C THR A 94 -3.11 -11.83 -0.10
N LEU A 95 -3.73 -11.30 -1.16
CA LEU A 95 -3.78 -12.01 -2.44
C LEU A 95 -2.53 -11.76 -3.30
N PRO A 96 -2.08 -12.75 -4.07
CA PRO A 96 -1.11 -12.55 -5.13
C PRO A 96 -1.62 -11.52 -6.14
N ALA A 97 -0.83 -10.49 -6.46
CA ALA A 97 -1.26 -9.34 -7.24
C ALA A 97 -2.54 -8.64 -6.67
N GLY A 98 -2.74 -8.72 -5.35
CA GLY A 98 -3.96 -8.30 -4.66
C GLY A 98 -4.33 -6.84 -4.87
N VAL A 99 -3.37 -5.97 -5.17
CA VAL A 99 -3.64 -4.57 -5.56
C VAL A 99 -4.53 -4.50 -6.81
N ALA A 100 -4.33 -5.40 -7.78
CA ALA A 100 -5.13 -5.45 -9.01
C ALA A 100 -6.58 -5.91 -8.75
N VAL A 101 -6.83 -6.60 -7.63
CA VAL A 101 -8.17 -7.03 -7.20
C VAL A 101 -8.79 -6.04 -6.21
N GLY A 102 -8.02 -5.60 -5.22
CA GLY A 102 -8.51 -4.73 -4.14
C GLY A 102 -8.86 -3.32 -4.60
N GLU A 103 -8.12 -2.73 -5.54
CA GLU A 103 -8.42 -1.36 -6.00
C GLU A 103 -9.72 -1.27 -6.81
N PRO A 104 -10.04 -2.15 -7.77
CA PRO A 104 -11.36 -2.17 -8.41
C PRO A 104 -12.52 -2.52 -7.48
N LEU A 105 -12.25 -3.29 -6.42
CA LEU A 105 -13.25 -3.62 -5.41
C LEU A 105 -13.73 -2.39 -4.63
N ARG A 106 -12.92 -1.34 -4.49
CA ARG A 106 -13.27 -0.11 -3.76
C ARG A 106 -14.50 0.62 -4.33
N PRO A 107 -14.53 1.03 -5.60
CA PRO A 107 -15.70 1.70 -6.16
C PRO A 107 -16.93 0.80 -6.18
N PHE A 108 -16.77 -0.52 -6.42
CA PHE A 108 -17.85 -1.48 -6.34
C PHE A 108 -18.49 -1.55 -4.95
N LEU A 109 -17.69 -1.61 -3.87
CA LEU A 109 -18.20 -1.61 -2.50
C LEU A 109 -18.80 -0.26 -2.11
N CYS A 110 -18.27 0.87 -2.63
CA CYS A 110 -18.89 2.18 -2.48
C CYS A 110 -20.29 2.21 -3.09
N TYR A 111 -20.46 1.68 -4.29
CA TYR A 111 -21.78 1.53 -4.91
C TYR A 111 -22.70 0.64 -4.07
N ARG A 112 -22.23 -0.54 -3.66
CA ARG A 112 -23.03 -1.53 -2.92
C ARG A 112 -23.49 -1.01 -1.55
N PHE A 113 -22.58 -0.44 -0.74
CA PHE A 113 -22.84 -0.09 0.66
C PHE A 113 -23.24 1.37 0.88
N LEU A 114 -22.77 2.28 0.03
CA LEU A 114 -22.97 3.71 0.18
C LEU A 114 -23.90 4.28 -0.88
N LYS A 115 -24.28 3.47 -1.89
CA LYS A 115 -25.07 3.90 -3.05
C LYS A 115 -24.43 5.06 -3.83
N ILE A 116 -23.10 5.14 -3.80
CA ILE A 116 -22.34 6.13 -4.56
C ILE A 116 -22.27 5.66 -6.03
N PRO A 117 -22.60 6.51 -7.01
CA PRO A 117 -22.47 6.18 -8.42
C PRO A 117 -21.07 5.70 -8.77
N LEU A 118 -20.95 4.67 -9.64
CA LEU A 118 -19.65 4.09 -10.01
C LEU A 118 -18.66 5.15 -10.56
N PRO A 119 -19.04 6.10 -11.44
CA PRO A 119 -18.14 7.13 -11.91
C PRO A 119 -17.53 7.96 -10.77
N ALA A 120 -18.33 8.38 -9.79
CA ALA A 120 -17.86 9.12 -8.62
C ALA A 120 -16.95 8.27 -7.72
N GLY A 121 -17.29 6.99 -7.55
CA GLY A 121 -16.46 6.02 -6.85
C GLY A 121 -15.09 5.83 -7.51
N VAL A 122 -15.07 5.62 -8.82
CA VAL A 122 -13.84 5.47 -9.62
C VAL A 122 -12.99 6.75 -9.56
N ALA A 123 -13.61 7.93 -9.74
CA ALA A 123 -12.90 9.20 -9.66
C ALA A 123 -12.24 9.39 -8.28
N SER A 124 -12.94 9.09 -7.19
CA SER A 124 -12.40 9.20 -5.83
C SER A 124 -11.22 8.26 -5.59
N VAL A 125 -11.29 7.01 -6.08
CA VAL A 125 -10.22 6.01 -5.95
C VAL A 125 -9.01 6.40 -6.81
N ALA A 126 -9.21 6.89 -8.03
CA ALA A 126 -8.14 7.33 -8.90
C ALA A 126 -7.34 8.50 -8.27
N ILE A 127 -8.03 9.54 -7.78
CA ILE A 127 -7.37 10.65 -7.09
C ILE A 127 -6.70 10.17 -5.80
N ARG A 128 -7.38 9.32 -5.01
CA ARG A 128 -6.78 8.72 -3.82
C ARG A 128 -5.44 8.05 -4.13
N LYS A 129 -5.38 7.24 -5.18
CA LYS A 129 -4.16 6.50 -5.56
C LYS A 129 -3.03 7.44 -5.95
N LEU A 130 -3.33 8.48 -6.72
CA LEU A 130 -2.34 9.48 -7.11
C LEU A 130 -1.85 10.30 -5.92
N MET A 131 -2.76 10.73 -5.03
CA MET A 131 -2.41 11.45 -3.81
C MET A 131 -1.54 10.61 -2.85
N LEU A 132 -1.83 9.31 -2.72
CA LEU A 132 -0.97 8.38 -1.99
C LEU A 132 0.44 8.32 -2.59
N GLY A 133 0.55 8.27 -3.93
CA GLY A 133 1.85 8.27 -4.61
C GLY A 133 2.62 9.58 -4.45
N VAL A 134 1.96 10.74 -4.58
CA VAL A 134 2.57 12.06 -4.31
C VAL A 134 3.10 12.13 -2.88
N SER A 135 2.27 11.71 -1.91
CA SER A 135 2.63 11.72 -0.50
C SER A 135 3.76 10.73 -0.19
N GLN A 136 3.78 9.56 -0.83
CA GLN A 136 4.85 8.58 -0.71
C GLN A 136 6.19 9.14 -1.22
N GLY A 137 6.18 9.85 -2.35
CA GLY A 137 7.39 10.51 -2.88
C GLY A 137 7.97 11.50 -1.88
N LEU A 138 7.14 12.37 -1.30
CA LEU A 138 7.57 13.33 -0.28
C LEU A 138 8.01 12.64 1.02
N TYR A 139 7.30 11.63 1.47
CA TYR A 139 7.68 10.82 2.63
C TYR A 139 9.04 10.17 2.44
N THR A 140 9.29 9.60 1.25
CA THR A 140 10.58 9.01 0.88
C THR A 140 11.69 10.06 0.86
N LEU A 141 11.45 11.23 0.26
CA LEU A 141 12.40 12.35 0.27
C LEU A 141 12.75 12.79 1.69
N PHE A 142 11.74 12.99 2.53
CA PHE A 142 11.97 13.40 3.91
C PHE A 142 12.77 12.36 4.69
N GLY A 143 12.44 11.08 4.59
CA GLY A 143 13.18 9.99 5.23
C GLY A 143 14.61 9.86 4.69
N ALA A 144 14.80 10.00 3.38
CA ALA A 144 16.13 9.95 2.76
C ALA A 144 17.03 11.09 3.19
N VAL A 145 16.50 12.32 3.29
CA VAL A 145 17.26 13.49 3.76
C VAL A 145 17.54 13.40 5.25
N ALA A 146 16.54 13.08 6.08
CA ALA A 146 16.68 12.98 7.53
C ALA A 146 17.66 11.88 7.97
N GLY A 147 17.74 10.77 7.22
CA GLY A 147 18.63 9.65 7.49
C GLY A 147 19.77 9.48 6.49
N PHE A 148 20.14 10.54 5.75
CA PHE A 148 21.10 10.44 4.64
C PHE A 148 22.44 9.80 5.06
N SER A 149 23.00 10.21 6.18
CA SER A 149 24.27 9.64 6.68
C SER A 149 24.15 8.16 7.05
N LEU A 150 23.01 7.74 7.59
CA LEU A 150 22.73 6.35 7.87
C LEU A 150 22.65 5.52 6.58
N LEU A 151 21.93 6.02 5.57
CA LEU A 151 21.77 5.35 4.28
C LEU A 151 23.14 5.19 3.57
N GLN A 152 24.01 6.21 3.67
CA GLN A 152 25.37 6.11 3.11
C GLN A 152 26.23 5.07 3.86
N LYS A 153 26.21 5.07 5.18
CA LYS A 153 26.91 4.05 5.99
C LYS A 153 26.39 2.63 5.68
N ALA A 154 25.07 2.46 5.62
CA ALA A 154 24.45 1.18 5.25
C ALA A 154 24.86 0.76 3.82
N SER A 155 24.94 1.70 2.89
CA SER A 155 25.40 1.46 1.52
C SER A 155 26.82 0.88 1.48
N VAL A 156 27.75 1.48 2.21
CA VAL A 156 29.14 1.01 2.29
C VAL A 156 29.20 -0.43 2.84
N GLN A 157 28.45 -0.70 3.91
CA GLN A 157 28.43 -2.03 4.53
C GLN A 157 27.75 -3.10 3.69
N MET A 158 26.68 -2.75 2.95
CA MET A 158 25.90 -3.70 2.15
C MET A 158 26.45 -3.86 0.72
N LEU A 159 26.94 -2.78 0.13
CA LEU A 159 27.29 -2.71 -1.30
C LEU A 159 28.80 -2.48 -1.55
N GLY A 160 29.56 -2.08 -0.52
CA GLY A 160 30.98 -1.76 -0.63
C GLY A 160 31.29 -0.33 -1.12
N PHE A 161 30.25 0.48 -1.43
CA PHE A 161 30.40 1.88 -1.89
C PHE A 161 29.26 2.76 -1.38
N GLU A 162 29.50 4.06 -1.33
CA GLU A 162 28.46 5.05 -1.00
C GLU A 162 27.51 5.25 -2.18
N GLY A 163 26.20 5.34 -1.92
CA GLY A 163 25.23 5.59 -3.00
C GLY A 163 23.77 5.52 -2.58
N LEU A 164 23.40 4.72 -1.58
CA LEU A 164 22.01 4.47 -1.22
C LEU A 164 21.26 5.77 -0.85
N GLY A 165 21.90 6.71 -0.14
CA GLY A 165 21.29 7.99 0.19
C GLY A 165 20.92 8.79 -1.06
N TYR A 166 21.81 8.88 -2.05
CA TYR A 166 21.54 9.57 -3.33
C TYR A 166 20.44 8.86 -4.12
N ILE A 167 20.49 7.51 -4.19
CA ILE A 167 19.47 6.70 -4.86
C ILE A 167 18.09 6.96 -4.24
N MET A 168 18.01 7.01 -2.91
CA MET A 168 16.74 7.23 -2.21
C MET A 168 16.20 8.64 -2.44
N VAL A 169 17.06 9.68 -2.44
CA VAL A 169 16.65 11.05 -2.78
C VAL A 169 16.16 11.12 -4.23
N ALA A 170 16.91 10.55 -5.16
CA ALA A 170 16.50 10.51 -6.58
C ALA A 170 15.18 9.74 -6.76
N THR A 171 15.02 8.58 -6.12
CA THR A 171 13.79 7.77 -6.19
C THR A 171 12.60 8.53 -5.63
N GLY A 172 12.73 9.17 -4.45
CA GLY A 172 11.67 9.99 -3.85
C GLY A 172 11.27 11.16 -4.76
N THR A 173 12.25 11.82 -5.37
CA THR A 173 12.01 12.92 -6.34
C THR A 173 11.26 12.41 -7.57
N VAL A 174 11.72 11.31 -8.15
CA VAL A 174 11.07 10.72 -9.34
C VAL A 174 9.63 10.30 -9.03
N ILE A 175 9.40 9.61 -7.92
CA ILE A 175 8.06 9.20 -7.50
C ILE A 175 7.16 10.43 -7.31
N PHE A 176 7.64 11.45 -6.58
CA PHE A 176 6.89 12.67 -6.36
C PHE A 176 6.49 13.36 -7.66
N LEU A 177 7.45 13.62 -8.55
CA LEU A 177 7.22 14.32 -9.82
C LEU A 177 6.34 13.49 -10.75
N PHE A 178 6.54 12.17 -10.81
CA PHE A 178 5.74 11.26 -11.64
C PHE A 178 4.26 11.28 -11.22
N PHE A 179 3.98 11.06 -9.93
CA PHE A 179 2.59 11.05 -9.46
C PHE A 179 1.95 12.44 -9.48
N LEU A 180 2.73 13.49 -9.24
CA LEU A 180 2.26 14.87 -9.38
C LEU A 180 1.86 15.17 -10.83
N LEU A 181 2.69 14.77 -11.80
CA LEU A 181 2.38 14.91 -13.21
C LEU A 181 1.11 14.12 -13.58
N LEU A 182 1.00 12.88 -13.17
CA LEU A 182 -0.20 12.07 -13.40
C LEU A 182 -1.45 12.70 -12.77
N LEU A 183 -1.33 13.26 -11.55
CA LEU A 183 -2.43 13.97 -10.91
C LEU A 183 -2.86 15.19 -11.72
N MET A 184 -1.91 16.00 -12.18
CA MET A 184 -2.21 17.16 -13.04
C MET A 184 -2.89 16.73 -14.34
N LEU A 185 -2.42 15.64 -14.98
CA LEU A 185 -3.05 15.11 -16.19
C LEU A 185 -4.47 14.59 -15.91
N LEU A 186 -4.69 13.90 -14.79
CA LEU A 186 -6.00 13.41 -14.38
C LEU A 186 -6.97 14.57 -14.16
N LEU A 187 -6.53 15.60 -13.46
CA LEU A 187 -7.33 16.80 -13.18
C LEU A 187 -7.65 17.62 -14.45
N ASN A 188 -6.99 17.38 -15.58
CA ASN A 188 -7.38 18.02 -16.86
C ASN A 188 -8.75 17.57 -17.38
N GLY A 189 -9.37 16.53 -16.75
CA GLY A 189 -10.74 16.09 -17.02
C GLY A 189 -10.95 15.54 -18.44
N LYS A 190 -9.92 14.91 -18.98
CA LYS A 190 -9.94 14.14 -20.23
C LYS A 190 -9.22 12.80 -20.07
N ALA A 191 -8.87 12.44 -18.82
CA ALA A 191 -8.02 11.27 -18.57
C ALA A 191 -8.77 9.98 -18.84
N ALA A 192 -10.03 9.87 -18.42
CA ALA A 192 -10.84 8.68 -18.65
C ALA A 192 -11.20 8.54 -20.14
N HIS A 193 -11.55 9.61 -20.82
CA HIS A 193 -11.77 9.62 -22.26
C HIS A 193 -10.50 9.23 -23.06
N ASN A 194 -9.35 9.79 -22.70
CA ASN A 194 -8.07 9.44 -23.33
C ASN A 194 -7.71 7.96 -23.10
N LEU A 195 -7.93 7.44 -21.89
CA LEU A 195 -7.74 6.03 -21.56
C LEU A 195 -8.67 5.16 -22.40
N HIS A 196 -9.95 5.51 -22.49
CA HIS A 196 -10.92 4.83 -23.36
C HIS A 196 -10.42 4.79 -24.82
N GLY A 197 -10.03 5.94 -25.39
CA GLY A 197 -9.47 6.01 -26.74
C GLY A 197 -8.20 5.19 -26.95
N PHE A 198 -7.33 5.11 -25.94
CA PHE A 198 -6.13 4.25 -25.96
C PHE A 198 -6.50 2.75 -25.95
N LEU A 199 -7.41 2.36 -25.05
CA LEU A 199 -7.89 0.98 -24.95
C LEU A 199 -8.62 0.52 -26.22
N MET A 200 -9.32 1.44 -26.91
CA MET A 200 -9.97 1.15 -28.20
C MET A 200 -8.98 0.80 -29.33
N ARG A 201 -7.68 1.13 -29.19
CA ARG A 201 -6.63 0.71 -30.14
C ARG A 201 -6.20 -0.75 -29.98
N ILE A 202 -6.53 -1.39 -28.86
CA ILE A 202 -6.19 -2.78 -28.59
C ILE A 202 -7.00 -3.69 -29.55
N PRO A 203 -6.36 -4.64 -30.27
CA PRO A 203 -6.99 -5.40 -31.35
C PRO A 203 -7.91 -6.56 -30.88
N PHE A 204 -8.47 -6.51 -29.67
CA PHE A 204 -9.36 -7.52 -29.13
C PHE A 204 -10.83 -7.14 -29.28
N LYS A 205 -11.59 -7.84 -30.13
CA LYS A 205 -13.00 -7.57 -30.44
C LYS A 205 -13.90 -7.53 -29.18
N ARG A 206 -13.69 -8.42 -28.21
CA ARG A 206 -14.46 -8.44 -26.95
C ARG A 206 -14.24 -7.21 -26.10
N ILE A 207 -12.98 -6.77 -25.98
CA ILE A 207 -12.62 -5.55 -25.23
C ILE A 207 -13.24 -4.33 -25.90
N LYS A 208 -13.18 -4.24 -27.23
CA LYS A 208 -13.80 -3.13 -27.97
C LYS A 208 -15.32 -3.08 -27.79
N ALA A 209 -16.01 -4.21 -27.90
CA ALA A 209 -17.46 -4.27 -27.70
C ALA A 209 -17.84 -3.80 -26.29
N TRP A 210 -17.11 -4.24 -25.26
CA TRP A 210 -17.32 -3.81 -23.88
C TRP A 210 -17.03 -2.31 -23.70
N LEU A 211 -15.95 -1.77 -24.28
CA LEU A 211 -15.60 -0.34 -24.22
C LEU A 211 -16.67 0.54 -24.85
N ILE A 212 -17.25 0.16 -25.98
CA ILE A 212 -18.33 0.90 -26.66
C ILE A 212 -19.54 1.03 -25.72
N THR A 213 -19.92 -0.04 -25.01
CA THR A 213 -21.08 0.00 -24.09
C THR A 213 -20.82 0.84 -22.83
N ARG A 214 -19.57 1.21 -22.56
CA ARG A 214 -19.16 1.93 -21.34
C ARG A 214 -18.65 3.36 -21.60
N GLU A 215 -18.72 3.85 -22.83
CA GLU A 215 -18.22 5.17 -23.21
C GLU A 215 -18.81 6.29 -22.33
N SER A 216 -20.11 6.25 -22.04
CA SER A 216 -20.77 7.21 -21.15
C SER A 216 -20.15 7.21 -19.75
N GLY A 217 -19.84 6.03 -19.18
CA GLY A 217 -19.21 5.93 -17.87
C GLY A 217 -17.81 6.54 -17.80
N PHE A 218 -17.04 6.52 -18.90
CA PHE A 218 -15.76 7.23 -18.98
C PHE A 218 -15.95 8.74 -19.03
N LEU A 219 -16.95 9.22 -19.77
CA LEU A 219 -17.29 10.65 -19.84
C LEU A 219 -17.79 11.17 -18.49
N ASP A 220 -18.70 10.44 -17.84
CA ASP A 220 -19.20 10.78 -16.50
C ASP A 220 -18.06 10.83 -15.48
N THR A 221 -17.09 9.91 -15.57
CA THR A 221 -15.90 9.91 -14.71
C THR A 221 -15.04 11.17 -14.96
N ASP A 222 -14.86 11.58 -16.20
CA ASP A 222 -14.14 12.83 -16.52
C ASP A 222 -14.89 14.08 -16.00
N GLU A 223 -16.21 14.09 -16.00
CA GLU A 223 -17.00 15.19 -15.42
C GLU A 223 -16.81 15.24 -13.89
N GLU A 224 -16.87 14.12 -13.22
CA GLU A 224 -16.57 14.05 -11.78
C GLU A 224 -15.14 14.53 -11.49
N LEU A 225 -14.15 14.14 -12.31
CA LEU A 225 -12.77 14.60 -12.19
C LEU A 225 -12.61 16.11 -12.39
N LYS A 226 -13.39 16.74 -13.27
CA LYS A 226 -13.40 18.20 -13.44
C LYS A 226 -13.84 18.92 -12.16
N SER A 227 -14.69 18.31 -11.34
CA SER A 227 -15.16 18.91 -10.09
C SER A 227 -14.04 19.16 -9.07
N TYR A 228 -12.86 18.55 -9.25
CA TYR A 228 -11.68 18.74 -8.40
C TYR A 228 -10.80 19.92 -8.79
N ARG A 229 -11.16 20.69 -9.83
CA ARG A 229 -10.44 21.92 -10.21
C ARG A 229 -10.83 23.11 -9.32
N GLY A 230 -9.98 24.12 -9.27
CA GLY A 230 -10.23 25.38 -8.58
C GLY A 230 -9.98 25.30 -7.07
N PRO A 231 -10.92 25.71 -6.19
CA PRO A 231 -10.71 25.79 -4.73
C PRO A 231 -10.36 24.45 -4.07
N PHE A 232 -10.29 23.37 -4.82
CA PHE A 232 -9.87 22.07 -4.41
C PHE A 232 -8.35 21.96 -4.11
N THR A 233 -7.54 22.92 -4.59
CA THR A 233 -6.08 22.89 -4.44
C THR A 233 -5.65 22.86 -2.97
N LEU A 234 -6.25 23.70 -2.12
CA LEU A 234 -5.97 23.69 -0.67
C LEU A 234 -6.41 22.37 -0.03
N ARG A 235 -7.54 21.82 -0.46
CA ARG A 235 -8.03 20.52 0.03
C ARG A 235 -7.09 19.38 -0.35
N LEU A 236 -6.58 19.35 -1.59
CA LEU A 236 -5.59 18.37 -2.03
C LEU A 236 -4.28 18.51 -1.25
N PHE A 237 -3.84 19.73 -0.97
CA PHE A 237 -2.67 19.96 -0.13
C PHE A 237 -2.86 19.38 1.29
N MET A 238 -4.01 19.62 1.92
CA MET A 238 -4.34 19.03 3.24
C MET A 238 -4.41 17.50 3.18
N VAL A 239 -5.01 16.95 2.13
CA VAL A 239 -5.05 15.51 1.88
C VAL A 239 -3.64 14.92 1.78
N MET A 240 -2.75 15.60 1.07
CA MET A 240 -1.34 15.20 0.96
C MET A 240 -0.68 15.13 2.35
N LEU A 241 -0.88 16.16 3.19
CA LEU A 241 -0.34 16.15 4.56
C LEU A 241 -0.91 15.00 5.40
N TYR A 242 -2.21 14.75 5.33
CA TYR A 242 -2.82 13.60 6.04
C TYR A 242 -2.24 12.26 5.57
N TYR A 243 -1.97 12.09 4.27
CA TYR A 243 -1.32 10.86 3.79
C TYR A 243 0.15 10.77 4.20
N ILE A 244 0.89 11.88 4.31
CA ILE A 244 2.25 11.86 4.87
C ILE A 244 2.21 11.40 6.34
N VAL A 245 1.25 11.89 7.13
CA VAL A 245 1.06 11.43 8.51
C VAL A 245 0.66 9.95 8.53
N ALA A 246 -0.22 9.51 7.63
CA ALA A 246 -0.59 8.10 7.51
C ALA A 246 0.62 7.20 7.18
N TRP A 247 1.46 7.58 6.23
CA TRP A 247 2.72 6.89 5.95
C TRP A 247 3.66 6.84 7.16
N SER A 248 3.73 7.94 7.93
CA SER A 248 4.57 8.00 9.13
C SER A 248 4.15 7.03 10.23
N THR A 249 2.89 6.57 10.25
CA THR A 249 2.45 5.56 11.23
C THR A 249 3.18 4.23 11.08
N LEU A 250 3.66 3.90 9.87
CA LEU A 250 4.45 2.68 9.64
C LEU A 250 5.84 2.79 10.28
N ALA A 251 6.47 3.97 10.18
CA ALA A 251 7.73 4.21 10.88
C ALA A 251 7.52 4.25 12.41
N VAL A 252 6.41 4.81 12.89
CA VAL A 252 6.03 4.76 14.32
C VAL A 252 5.86 3.32 14.80
N GLU A 253 5.24 2.44 14.01
CA GLU A 253 5.13 1.02 14.31
C GLU A 253 6.51 0.38 14.49
N SER A 254 7.39 0.56 13.51
CA SER A 254 8.75 0.03 13.55
C SER A 254 9.53 0.58 14.75
N TYR A 255 9.37 1.87 15.06
CA TYR A 255 9.97 2.51 16.22
C TYR A 255 9.48 1.93 17.55
N ILE A 256 8.16 1.72 17.68
CA ILE A 256 7.57 1.09 18.88
C ILE A 256 8.13 -0.32 19.06
N ILE A 257 8.15 -1.14 18.01
CA ILE A 257 8.68 -2.52 18.09
C ILE A 257 10.13 -2.50 18.58
N LEU A 258 10.99 -1.66 17.97
CA LEU A 258 12.40 -1.58 18.33
C LEU A 258 12.60 -1.09 19.77
N THR A 259 11.85 -0.08 20.19
CA THR A 259 11.89 0.44 21.57
C THR A 259 11.46 -0.64 22.57
N LEU A 260 10.39 -1.38 22.30
CA LEU A 260 9.93 -2.48 23.16
C LEU A 260 10.95 -3.63 23.25
N LEU A 261 11.72 -3.86 22.19
CA LEU A 261 12.81 -4.82 22.18
C LEU A 261 14.08 -4.31 22.88
N GLY A 262 14.10 -3.03 23.33
CA GLY A 262 15.25 -2.41 23.97
C GLY A 262 16.35 -1.95 23.00
N VAL A 263 16.02 -1.81 21.73
CA VAL A 263 16.94 -1.29 20.71
C VAL A 263 16.87 0.24 20.70
N HIS A 264 17.97 0.89 21.10
CA HIS A 264 18.08 2.34 21.12
C HIS A 264 18.44 2.89 19.73
N ILE A 265 17.45 3.39 19.03
CA ILE A 265 17.56 3.98 17.69
C ILE A 265 16.72 5.26 17.61
N SER A 266 17.19 6.28 16.91
CA SER A 266 16.41 7.49 16.75
C SER A 266 15.23 7.28 15.78
N PHE A 267 14.15 8.02 15.98
CA PHE A 267 12.99 7.98 15.07
C PHE A 267 13.37 8.30 13.63
N PHE A 268 14.28 9.25 13.39
CA PHE A 268 14.74 9.59 12.04
C PHE A 268 15.52 8.47 11.35
N GLN A 269 16.27 7.68 12.12
CA GLN A 269 16.92 6.48 11.58
C GLN A 269 15.90 5.42 11.19
N VAL A 270 14.89 5.19 12.03
CA VAL A 270 13.78 4.27 11.70
C VAL A 270 13.02 4.76 10.47
N LEU A 271 12.76 6.06 10.37
CA LEU A 271 12.10 6.66 9.22
C LEU A 271 12.89 6.42 7.92
N ALA A 272 14.21 6.59 7.94
CA ALA A 272 15.07 6.32 6.79
C ALA A 272 15.03 4.83 6.38
N ILE A 273 15.07 3.93 7.35
CA ILE A 273 14.96 2.47 7.10
C ILE A 273 13.58 2.17 6.51
N ASP A 274 12.51 2.67 7.11
CA ASP A 274 11.14 2.38 6.68
C ASP A 274 10.88 2.88 5.25
N THR A 275 11.39 4.07 4.90
CA THR A 275 11.30 4.59 3.53
C THR A 275 12.06 3.72 2.53
N ALA A 276 13.26 3.24 2.86
CA ALA A 276 14.03 2.34 2.02
C ALA A 276 13.33 0.97 1.84
N ILE A 277 12.80 0.41 2.93
CA ILE A 277 12.02 -0.85 2.89
C ILE A 277 10.73 -0.67 2.10
N THR A 278 10.06 0.49 2.19
CA THR A 278 8.86 0.79 1.40
C THR A 278 9.15 0.78 -0.10
N ILE A 279 10.27 1.36 -0.53
CA ILE A 279 10.72 1.30 -1.94
C ILE A 279 11.08 -0.12 -2.33
N LEU A 280 11.84 -0.84 -1.49
CA LEU A 280 12.17 -2.24 -1.73
C LEU A 280 10.91 -3.09 -1.94
N ARG A 281 9.90 -2.94 -1.08
CA ARG A 281 8.60 -3.61 -1.21
C ARG A 281 7.87 -3.23 -2.50
N ALA A 282 7.96 -1.97 -2.92
CA ALA A 282 7.33 -1.52 -4.17
C ALA A 282 7.97 -2.15 -5.41
N LEU A 283 9.28 -2.41 -5.41
CA LEU A 283 9.98 -3.12 -6.48
C LEU A 283 9.53 -4.60 -6.59
N PHE A 284 9.20 -5.21 -5.46
CA PHE A 284 8.74 -6.60 -5.37
C PHE A 284 7.22 -6.70 -5.10
N PHE A 285 6.44 -5.81 -5.74
CA PHE A 285 4.98 -5.68 -5.55
C PHE A 285 4.19 -6.97 -5.80
N PHE A 286 4.76 -7.92 -6.53
CA PHE A 286 4.15 -9.22 -6.81
C PHE A 286 4.24 -10.21 -5.63
N ILE A 287 5.06 -9.90 -4.61
CA ILE A 287 5.15 -10.69 -3.38
C ILE A 287 4.13 -10.15 -2.37
N PRO A 288 3.13 -10.96 -1.96
CA PRO A 288 2.13 -10.53 -0.98
C PRO A 288 2.78 -9.98 0.30
N SER A 289 2.34 -8.83 0.77
CA SER A 289 2.90 -8.13 1.95
C SER A 289 4.42 -7.99 1.97
N GLY A 290 5.11 -8.12 0.82
CA GLY A 290 6.58 -8.10 0.76
C GLY A 290 7.26 -9.20 1.60
N LEU A 291 6.60 -10.37 1.72
CA LEU A 291 7.07 -11.51 2.52
C LEU A 291 8.52 -11.86 2.22
N GLY A 292 9.36 -11.93 3.24
CA GLY A 292 10.78 -12.25 3.14
C GLY A 292 11.64 -11.08 2.67
N VAL A 293 11.26 -10.35 1.61
CA VAL A 293 12.06 -9.26 1.04
C VAL A 293 12.22 -8.11 2.03
N GLN A 294 11.11 -7.60 2.58
CA GLN A 294 11.19 -6.54 3.58
C GLN A 294 11.85 -7.02 4.88
N ASP A 295 11.66 -8.29 5.23
CA ASP A 295 12.21 -8.87 6.45
C ASP A 295 13.74 -8.95 6.38
N LEU A 296 14.28 -9.44 5.27
CA LEU A 296 15.73 -9.42 4.99
C LEU A 296 16.28 -7.99 4.90
N GLY A 297 15.51 -7.07 4.32
CA GLY A 297 15.87 -5.65 4.27
C GLY A 297 16.05 -5.05 5.66
N TYR A 298 15.14 -5.31 6.59
CA TYR A 298 15.29 -4.86 7.99
C TYR A 298 16.54 -5.45 8.65
N LEU A 299 16.80 -6.77 8.49
CA LEU A 299 17.99 -7.40 9.03
C LEU A 299 19.27 -6.75 8.49
N ALA A 300 19.32 -6.49 7.20
CA ALA A 300 20.48 -5.85 6.59
C ALA A 300 20.73 -4.45 7.15
N PHE A 301 19.68 -3.66 7.39
CA PHE A 301 19.81 -2.36 8.06
C PHE A 301 20.22 -2.49 9.52
N PHE A 302 19.72 -3.48 10.27
CA PHE A 302 20.11 -3.70 11.66
C PHE A 302 21.59 -4.10 11.77
N GLN A 303 22.07 -4.91 10.84
CA GLN A 303 23.49 -5.21 10.70
C GLN A 303 24.30 -3.94 10.41
N ALA A 304 23.85 -3.14 9.44
CA ALA A 304 24.51 -1.91 9.06
C ALA A 304 24.53 -0.84 10.16
N LEU A 305 23.57 -0.87 11.09
CA LEU A 305 23.56 -0.05 12.30
C LEU A 305 24.51 -0.54 13.38
N GLY A 306 25.13 -1.72 13.22
CA GLY A 306 25.97 -2.33 14.23
C GLY A 306 25.20 -2.83 15.46
N ILE A 307 23.90 -3.15 15.29
CA ILE A 307 23.11 -3.72 16.40
C ILE A 307 23.73 -5.06 16.78
N GLN A 308 24.21 -5.17 17.99
CA GLN A 308 24.72 -6.43 18.52
C GLN A 308 23.60 -7.49 18.49
N ASP A 309 23.94 -8.72 18.09
CA ASP A 309 22.97 -9.81 17.98
C ASP A 309 21.76 -9.44 17.04
N PHE A 310 22.07 -8.72 15.94
CA PHE A 310 21.07 -8.21 14.99
C PHE A 310 20.15 -9.30 14.43
N LEU A 311 20.62 -10.55 14.36
CA LEU A 311 19.79 -11.68 13.92
C LEU A 311 18.67 -11.98 14.92
N ALA A 312 18.95 -12.02 16.23
CA ALA A 312 17.94 -12.29 17.24
C ALA A 312 16.96 -11.11 17.42
N TYR A 313 17.47 -9.86 17.38
CA TYR A 313 16.61 -8.67 17.40
C TYR A 313 15.77 -8.55 16.12
N GLY A 314 16.36 -8.81 14.97
CA GLY A 314 15.67 -8.80 13.70
C GLY A 314 14.58 -9.87 13.62
N ALA A 315 14.86 -11.06 14.13
CA ALA A 315 13.88 -12.12 14.23
C ALA A 315 12.68 -11.75 15.11
N ALA A 316 12.95 -11.21 16.31
CA ALA A 316 11.89 -10.76 17.20
C ALA A 316 11.07 -9.63 16.57
N PHE A 317 11.72 -8.69 15.89
CA PHE A 317 11.07 -7.61 15.14
C PHE A 317 10.15 -8.17 14.05
N VAL A 318 10.66 -9.06 13.21
CA VAL A 318 9.88 -9.68 12.12
C VAL A 318 8.71 -10.49 12.67
N LEU A 319 8.91 -11.30 13.72
CA LEU A 319 7.83 -12.08 14.34
C LEU A 319 6.70 -11.19 14.86
N LEU A 320 7.03 -10.10 15.58
CA LEU A 320 6.04 -9.17 16.11
C LEU A 320 5.28 -8.49 14.96
N ARG A 321 5.98 -8.08 13.90
CA ARG A 321 5.37 -7.44 12.73
C ARG A 321 4.44 -8.42 12.00
N ARG A 322 4.87 -9.66 11.78
CA ARG A 322 4.05 -10.69 11.12
C ARG A 322 2.86 -11.09 11.98
N PHE A 323 3.02 -11.21 13.28
CA PHE A 323 1.92 -11.45 14.20
C PHE A 323 0.85 -10.35 14.09
N LYS A 324 1.26 -9.07 14.12
CA LYS A 324 0.37 -7.94 13.92
C LYS A 324 -0.38 -8.04 12.58
N GLU A 325 0.33 -8.33 11.47
CA GLU A 325 -0.28 -8.47 10.15
C GLU A 325 -1.34 -9.58 10.13
N VAL A 326 -1.06 -10.75 10.70
CA VAL A 326 -2.02 -11.86 10.79
C VAL A 326 -3.29 -11.43 11.55
N LEU A 327 -3.14 -10.73 12.68
CA LEU A 327 -4.29 -10.24 13.46
C LEU A 327 -5.15 -9.27 12.64
N TRP A 328 -4.53 -8.31 11.95
CA TRP A 328 -5.25 -7.33 11.15
C TRP A 328 -5.93 -7.95 9.93
N TYR A 329 -5.27 -8.89 9.26
CA TYR A 329 -5.89 -9.60 8.13
C TYR A 329 -7.02 -10.51 8.59
N ALA A 330 -6.88 -11.19 9.73
CA ALA A 330 -7.97 -11.97 10.32
C ALA A 330 -9.18 -11.07 10.67
N ALA A 331 -8.94 -9.90 11.27
CA ALA A 331 -9.99 -8.91 11.53
C ALA A 331 -10.64 -8.43 10.23
N GLY A 332 -9.86 -8.14 9.19
CA GLY A 332 -10.36 -7.69 7.89
C GLY A 332 -11.21 -8.75 7.17
N TYR A 333 -10.78 -10.00 7.17
CA TYR A 333 -11.59 -11.11 6.65
C TYR A 333 -12.84 -11.35 7.49
N GLY A 334 -12.78 -11.17 8.81
CA GLY A 334 -13.94 -11.18 9.69
C GLY A 334 -14.96 -10.12 9.29
N VAL A 335 -14.51 -8.87 9.12
CA VAL A 335 -15.36 -7.76 8.65
C VAL A 335 -15.95 -8.08 7.26
N MET A 336 -15.18 -8.66 6.36
CA MET A 336 -15.63 -9.06 5.03
C MET A 336 -16.73 -10.13 5.11
N PHE A 337 -16.52 -11.18 5.90
CA PHE A 337 -17.47 -12.27 6.10
C PHE A 337 -18.81 -11.77 6.67
N PHE A 338 -18.77 -11.02 7.80
CA PHE A 338 -19.97 -10.45 8.41
C PHE A 338 -20.68 -9.40 7.55
N SER A 339 -20.01 -8.89 6.51
CA SER A 339 -20.59 -7.94 5.56
C SER A 339 -21.23 -8.61 4.35
N GLY A 340 -21.18 -9.95 4.25
CA GLY A 340 -21.68 -10.70 3.12
C GLY A 340 -20.95 -10.36 1.81
N VAL A 341 -19.67 -10.04 1.88
CA VAL A 341 -18.81 -9.81 0.72
C VAL A 341 -18.03 -11.09 0.46
N HIS A 342 -18.14 -11.63 -0.73
CA HIS A 342 -17.39 -12.81 -1.16
C HIS A 342 -16.30 -12.42 -2.14
N LEU A 343 -15.17 -13.14 -2.16
CA LEU A 343 -14.08 -12.91 -3.12
C LEU A 343 -14.57 -13.04 -4.58
N ARG A 344 -15.55 -13.89 -4.82
CA ARG A 344 -16.23 -14.00 -6.13
C ARG A 344 -16.98 -12.74 -6.55
N ASP A 345 -17.37 -11.88 -5.61
CA ASP A 345 -17.98 -10.59 -5.93
C ASP A 345 -16.95 -9.63 -6.55
N ALA A 346 -15.68 -9.80 -6.22
CA ALA A 346 -14.56 -9.05 -6.82
C ALA A 346 -14.23 -9.56 -8.23
N GLU A 347 -14.29 -10.88 -8.45
CA GLU A 347 -14.14 -11.49 -9.78
C GLU A 347 -15.38 -11.22 -10.66
N GLY A 348 -16.56 -11.28 -10.07
CA GLY A 348 -17.83 -11.04 -10.77
C GLY A 348 -18.17 -9.57 -10.99
N ALA A 349 -17.47 -8.61 -10.36
CA ALA A 349 -17.58 -7.20 -10.73
C ALA A 349 -17.04 -6.94 -12.14
N THR A 350 -16.13 -7.82 -12.61
CA THR A 350 -15.64 -7.85 -13.99
C THR A 350 -16.51 -8.66 -14.94
N GLU A 351 -17.33 -9.61 -14.44
CA GLU A 351 -18.13 -10.52 -15.27
C GLU A 351 -19.65 -10.21 -15.33
N ARG A 352 -20.24 -9.59 -14.29
CA ARG A 352 -21.68 -9.25 -14.30
C ARG A 352 -22.03 -8.01 -15.11
N GLU A 353 -21.04 -7.42 -15.69
CA GLU A 353 -21.19 -6.32 -16.63
C GLU A 353 -20.88 -6.75 -18.09
N SER A 354 -20.67 -8.04 -18.33
CA SER A 354 -20.61 -8.67 -19.66
C SER A 354 -21.95 -9.29 -19.99
#